data_0462f7848b5dca0ccb6c3230966de76a
#
_entry.id   0462f7848b5dca0ccb6c3230966de76a
#
_cell.length_a   1.000
_cell.length_b   1.000
_cell.length_c   1.000
_cell.angle_alpha   90.00
_cell.angle_beta   90.00
_cell.angle_gamma   90.00
#
_symmetry.space_group_name_H-M   'P 1'
#
loop_
_entity.id
_entity.type
_entity.pdbx_description
1 polymer ?
#
loop_
_entity_poly.entity_id
_entity_poly.type
_entity_poly.pdbx_seq_one_letter_code
_entity_poly.pdbx_strand_id
1 'polypeptide(L)'
;MARKKQHYVDNEKFLGVMRDYREAYLKAKDEDEEPPIIPDYAGECFLKIAERLSHRPNFINYAFREEMVSDGIENCVMYASNFTPEKSTNPFAYFTQIIYFAFLRRIEKEKKQLYIKYKTMDEFNSIEDYADMGEVGSKEAQSIASGTSPMTADKRANIYDFIHAFEEKKRKKKKPKEEKNDTLTELSPLVEFMKTEVCA
;
A
#
# COMPACT_ATOMS: atom_id res chain seq x y z
N MET A 1 -3.83 29.36 -28.46
CA MET A 1 -3.86 29.37 -26.99
C MET A 1 -4.13 27.93 -26.48
N ALA A 2 -3.18 27.28 -25.81
CA ALA A 2 -3.39 25.97 -25.28
C ALA A 2 -4.41 26.04 -24.13
N ARG A 3 -5.54 25.31 -24.23
CA ARG A 3 -6.50 25.16 -23.13
C ARG A 3 -5.78 24.52 -21.93
N LYS A 4 -5.61 25.27 -20.85
CA LYS A 4 -5.19 24.69 -19.56
C LYS A 4 -6.19 23.57 -19.24
N LYS A 5 -5.74 22.29 -19.24
CA LYS A 5 -6.56 21.18 -18.78
C LYS A 5 -6.87 21.44 -17.31
N GLN A 6 -8.15 21.69 -17.02
CA GLN A 6 -8.61 21.87 -15.64
C GLN A 6 -8.30 20.60 -14.86
N HIS A 7 -7.60 20.75 -13.74
CA HIS A 7 -7.30 19.62 -12.85
C HIS A 7 -8.61 19.10 -12.27
N TYR A 8 -8.75 17.78 -12.12
CA TYR A 8 -9.98 17.15 -11.64
C TYR A 8 -10.29 17.42 -10.15
N VAL A 9 -9.30 17.92 -9.39
CA VAL A 9 -9.43 18.42 -8.02
C VAL A 9 -8.91 19.85 -8.01
N ASP A 10 -9.70 20.77 -7.47
CA ASP A 10 -9.27 22.13 -7.20
C ASP A 10 -8.47 22.15 -5.89
N ASN A 11 -7.14 22.32 -6.02
CA ASN A 11 -6.25 22.23 -4.87
C ASN A 11 -6.38 23.42 -3.91
N GLU A 12 -6.75 24.61 -4.40
CA GLU A 12 -6.95 25.80 -3.56
C GLU A 12 -8.19 25.62 -2.68
N LYS A 13 -9.30 25.22 -3.30
CA LYS A 13 -10.54 24.90 -2.57
C LYS A 13 -10.32 23.75 -1.59
N PHE A 14 -9.60 22.71 -2.01
CA PHE A 14 -9.30 21.56 -1.15
C PHE A 14 -8.45 21.97 0.07
N LEU A 15 -7.46 22.85 -0.14
CA LEU A 15 -6.64 23.39 0.95
C LEU A 15 -7.49 24.20 1.94
N GLY A 16 -8.41 25.04 1.44
CA GLY A 16 -9.34 25.81 2.29
C GLY A 16 -10.16 24.90 3.18
N VAL A 17 -10.84 23.91 2.58
CA VAL A 17 -11.66 22.93 3.31
C VAL A 17 -10.85 22.13 4.33
N MET A 18 -9.63 21.73 4.01
CA MET A 18 -8.78 21.01 4.96
C MET A 18 -8.25 21.89 6.10
N ARG A 19 -8.09 23.19 5.84
CA ARG A 19 -7.73 24.15 6.90
C ARG A 19 -8.88 24.32 7.90
N ASP A 20 -10.09 24.56 7.39
CA ASP A 20 -11.28 24.71 8.23
C ASP A 20 -11.55 23.44 9.06
N TYR A 21 -11.41 22.27 8.43
CA TYR A 21 -11.52 20.99 9.15
C TYR A 21 -10.45 20.85 10.24
N ARG A 22 -9.22 21.25 9.97
CA ARG A 22 -8.13 21.17 10.95
C ARG A 22 -8.38 22.08 12.14
N GLU A 23 -8.86 23.30 11.92
CA GLU A 23 -9.22 24.24 12.99
C GLU A 23 -10.35 23.69 13.86
N ALA A 24 -11.41 23.15 13.23
CA ALA A 24 -12.51 22.52 13.94
C ALA A 24 -12.04 21.30 14.76
N TYR A 25 -11.17 20.47 14.18
CA TYR A 25 -10.61 19.31 14.86
C TYR A 25 -9.77 19.69 16.10
N LEU A 26 -8.97 20.75 16.00
CA LEU A 26 -8.16 21.22 17.13
C LEU A 26 -9.05 21.78 18.24
N LYS A 27 -10.11 22.55 17.91
CA LYS A 27 -11.08 23.05 18.88
C LYS A 27 -11.79 21.92 19.62
N ALA A 28 -12.32 20.94 18.88
CA ALA A 28 -12.98 19.78 19.49
C ALA A 28 -12.04 18.98 20.40
N LYS A 29 -10.77 18.87 20.02
CA LYS A 29 -9.76 18.21 20.83
C LYS A 29 -9.43 18.96 22.12
N ASP A 30 -9.38 20.29 22.08
CA ASP A 30 -9.09 21.13 23.25
C ASP A 30 -10.30 21.18 24.23
N GLU A 31 -11.52 21.02 23.70
CA GLU A 31 -12.77 20.99 24.45
C GLU A 31 -13.17 19.55 24.89
N ASP A 32 -12.36 18.55 24.57
CA ASP A 32 -12.61 17.11 24.80
C ASP A 32 -13.94 16.63 24.21
N GLU A 33 -14.31 17.21 23.05
CA GLU A 33 -15.48 16.86 22.27
C GLU A 33 -15.18 15.83 21.18
N GLU A 34 -16.25 15.25 20.58
CA GLU A 34 -16.11 14.32 19.47
C GLU A 34 -15.48 15.01 18.24
N PRO A 35 -14.59 14.31 17.51
CA PRO A 35 -13.95 14.86 16.32
C PRO A 35 -15.00 15.22 15.25
N PRO A 36 -14.84 16.36 14.56
CA PRO A 36 -15.77 16.79 13.54
C PRO A 36 -15.81 15.82 12.36
N ILE A 37 -16.96 15.73 11.72
CA ILE A 37 -17.16 14.93 10.51
C ILE A 37 -16.35 15.54 9.38
N ILE A 38 -15.73 14.70 8.56
CA ILE A 38 -14.97 15.14 7.39
C ILE A 38 -15.92 15.81 6.39
N PRO A 39 -15.59 17.00 5.89
CA PRO A 39 -16.43 17.68 4.89
C PRO A 39 -16.63 16.88 3.63
N ASP A 40 -17.84 16.87 3.07
CA ASP A 40 -18.22 16.12 1.87
C ASP A 40 -17.28 16.38 0.68
N TYR A 41 -16.89 17.63 0.48
CA TYR A 41 -15.96 17.99 -0.58
C TYR A 41 -14.58 17.32 -0.42
N ALA A 42 -14.10 17.16 0.80
CA ALA A 42 -12.85 16.44 1.05
C ALA A 42 -13.01 14.95 0.74
N GLY A 43 -14.14 14.34 1.13
CA GLY A 43 -14.49 12.96 0.79
C GLY A 43 -14.55 12.74 -0.73
N GLU A 44 -15.19 13.64 -1.48
CA GLU A 44 -15.20 13.60 -2.95
C GLU A 44 -13.78 13.70 -3.55
N CYS A 45 -12.92 14.54 -2.97
CA CYS A 45 -11.53 14.64 -3.41
C CYS A 45 -10.79 13.33 -3.19
N PHE A 46 -10.93 12.70 -2.04
CA PHE A 46 -10.32 11.39 -1.73
C PHE A 46 -10.76 10.33 -2.74
N LEU A 47 -12.07 10.24 -3.00
CA LEU A 47 -12.62 9.30 -3.98
C LEU A 47 -12.05 9.54 -5.37
N LYS A 48 -12.10 10.78 -5.87
CA LYS A 48 -11.59 11.13 -7.20
C LYS A 48 -10.09 10.83 -7.35
N ILE A 49 -9.30 11.06 -6.29
CA ILE A 49 -7.86 10.75 -6.30
C ILE A 49 -7.65 9.24 -6.33
N ALA A 50 -8.35 8.48 -5.48
CA ALA A 50 -8.21 7.02 -5.38
C ALA A 50 -8.62 6.33 -6.68
N GLU A 51 -9.77 6.68 -7.25
CA GLU A 51 -10.22 6.15 -8.53
C GLU A 51 -9.23 6.43 -9.66
N ARG A 52 -8.78 7.68 -9.80
CA ARG A 52 -7.81 8.04 -10.83
C ARG A 52 -6.47 7.34 -10.67
N LEU A 53 -6.02 7.16 -9.43
CA LEU A 53 -4.79 6.45 -9.14
C LEU A 53 -4.92 4.95 -9.47
N SER A 54 -6.09 4.34 -9.19
CA SER A 54 -6.35 2.92 -9.46
C SER A 54 -6.32 2.56 -10.95
N HIS A 55 -6.58 3.54 -11.83
CA HIS A 55 -6.52 3.35 -13.28
C HIS A 55 -5.11 3.51 -13.88
N ARG A 56 -4.10 3.79 -13.08
CA ARG A 56 -2.72 3.84 -13.58
C ARG A 56 -2.22 2.44 -13.96
N PRO A 57 -1.30 2.32 -14.93
CA PRO A 57 -0.78 1.02 -15.41
C PRO A 57 -0.28 0.11 -14.27
N ASN A 58 0.25 0.70 -13.21
CA ASN A 58 0.76 -0.03 -12.06
C ASN A 58 -0.33 -0.71 -11.21
N PHE A 59 -1.59 -0.30 -11.34
CA PHE A 59 -2.70 -0.73 -10.48
C PHE A 59 -3.88 -1.31 -11.22
N ILE A 60 -4.06 -0.97 -12.52
CA ILE A 60 -5.25 -1.32 -13.30
C ILE A 60 -5.50 -2.82 -13.44
N ASN A 61 -4.44 -3.62 -13.44
CA ASN A 61 -4.52 -5.07 -13.70
C ASN A 61 -4.81 -5.92 -12.46
N TYR A 62 -5.01 -5.31 -11.29
CA TYR A 62 -5.34 -6.07 -10.08
C TYR A 62 -6.85 -6.34 -9.99
N ALA A 63 -7.22 -7.61 -9.73
CA ALA A 63 -8.62 -8.02 -9.59
C ALA A 63 -9.31 -7.34 -8.40
N PHE A 64 -8.54 -7.02 -7.35
CA PHE A 64 -9.00 -6.36 -6.11
C PHE A 64 -8.83 -4.83 -6.14
N ARG A 65 -9.04 -4.21 -7.32
CA ARG A 65 -8.88 -2.76 -7.48
C ARG A 65 -9.89 -1.96 -6.66
N GLU A 66 -11.12 -2.44 -6.51
CA GLU A 66 -12.16 -1.78 -5.73
C GLU A 66 -11.82 -1.75 -4.23
N GLU A 67 -11.28 -2.84 -3.72
CA GLU A 67 -10.80 -2.93 -2.35
C GLU A 67 -9.58 -2.02 -2.13
N MET A 68 -8.71 -1.87 -3.13
CA MET A 68 -7.60 -0.91 -3.07
C MET A 68 -8.12 0.52 -2.93
N VAL A 69 -9.15 0.90 -3.69
CA VAL A 69 -9.80 2.22 -3.61
C VAL A 69 -10.41 2.43 -2.23
N SER A 70 -11.14 1.45 -1.72
CA SER A 70 -11.75 1.49 -0.39
C SER A 70 -10.70 1.66 0.71
N ASP A 71 -9.64 0.85 0.70
CA ASP A 71 -8.52 0.96 1.65
C ASP A 71 -7.83 2.34 1.55
N GLY A 72 -7.74 2.90 0.34
CA GLY A 72 -7.19 4.23 0.10
C GLY A 72 -8.00 5.34 0.75
N ILE A 73 -9.33 5.28 0.58
CA ILE A 73 -10.27 6.25 1.18
C ILE A 73 -10.27 6.13 2.70
N GLU A 74 -10.35 4.91 3.24
CA GLU A 74 -10.29 4.64 4.68
C GLU A 74 -9.04 5.27 5.30
N ASN A 75 -7.87 5.06 4.69
CA ASN A 75 -6.63 5.66 5.17
C ASN A 75 -6.66 7.21 5.09
N CYS A 76 -7.26 7.79 4.05
CA CYS A 76 -7.41 9.24 3.98
C CYS A 76 -8.27 9.78 5.11
N VAL A 77 -9.37 9.10 5.44
CA VAL A 77 -10.26 9.45 6.56
C VAL A 77 -9.51 9.36 7.88
N MET A 78 -8.79 8.27 8.13
CA MET A 78 -8.02 8.08 9.37
C MET A 78 -6.92 9.13 9.56
N TYR A 79 -6.28 9.55 8.48
CA TYR A 79 -5.14 10.47 8.53
C TYR A 79 -5.49 11.92 8.15
N ALA A 80 -6.77 12.24 7.91
CA ALA A 80 -7.21 13.58 7.56
C ALA A 80 -6.81 14.62 8.61
N SER A 81 -6.96 14.28 9.89
CA SER A 81 -6.58 15.14 11.04
C SER A 81 -5.08 15.40 11.14
N ASN A 82 -4.23 14.60 10.53
CA ASN A 82 -2.78 14.76 10.56
C ASN A 82 -2.26 15.74 9.51
N PHE A 83 -3.11 16.14 8.57
CA PHE A 83 -2.73 17.16 7.59
C PHE A 83 -2.55 18.51 8.26
N THR A 84 -1.38 19.11 8.09
CA THR A 84 -1.01 20.40 8.68
C THR A 84 -0.82 21.42 7.57
N PRO A 85 -1.77 22.35 7.38
CA PRO A 85 -1.73 23.36 6.32
C PRO A 85 -0.49 24.28 6.36
N GLU A 86 0.07 24.50 7.57
CA GLU A 86 1.27 25.31 7.76
C GLU A 86 2.53 24.63 7.19
N LYS A 87 2.57 23.28 7.20
CA LYS A 87 3.72 22.52 6.71
C LYS A 87 3.60 22.16 5.23
N SER A 88 2.38 22.03 4.73
CA SER A 88 2.12 21.62 3.35
C SER A 88 0.95 22.38 2.76
N THR A 89 1.20 23.10 1.69
CA THR A 89 0.16 23.85 0.92
C THR A 89 -0.50 23.00 -0.15
N ASN A 90 -0.12 21.71 -0.28
CA ASN A 90 -0.62 20.83 -1.32
C ASN A 90 -1.29 19.57 -0.75
N PRO A 91 -2.56 19.65 -0.33
CA PRO A 91 -3.30 18.50 0.17
C PRO A 91 -3.46 17.41 -0.88
N PHE A 92 -3.59 17.75 -2.17
CA PHE A 92 -3.67 16.77 -3.24
C PHE A 92 -2.46 15.82 -3.27
N ALA A 93 -1.25 16.35 -3.16
CA ALA A 93 -0.03 15.53 -3.13
C ALA A 93 0.04 14.67 -1.85
N TYR A 94 -0.32 15.24 -0.70
CA TYR A 94 -0.34 14.56 0.59
C TYR A 94 -1.27 13.34 0.57
N PHE A 95 -2.53 13.52 0.18
CA PHE A 95 -3.50 12.43 0.15
C PHE A 95 -3.23 11.43 -1.00
N THR A 96 -2.70 11.87 -2.13
CA THR A 96 -2.23 10.95 -3.18
C THR A 96 -1.16 10.00 -2.66
N GLN A 97 -0.24 10.48 -1.82
CA GLN A 97 0.80 9.65 -1.23
C GLN A 97 0.22 8.63 -0.23
N ILE A 98 -0.75 9.03 0.60
CA ILE A 98 -1.45 8.13 1.53
C ILE A 98 -2.13 6.99 0.76
N ILE A 99 -2.90 7.34 -0.28
CA ILE A 99 -3.62 6.37 -1.13
C ILE A 99 -2.63 5.44 -1.82
N TYR A 100 -1.54 5.96 -2.37
CA TYR A 100 -0.51 5.15 -3.01
C TYR A 100 0.07 4.10 -2.07
N PHE A 101 0.41 4.47 -0.85
CA PHE A 101 0.91 3.51 0.15
C PHE A 101 -0.17 2.54 0.63
N ALA A 102 -1.44 2.95 0.70
CA ALA A 102 -2.54 2.04 1.00
C ALA A 102 -2.65 0.95 -0.08
N PHE A 103 -2.56 1.33 -1.37
CA PHE A 103 -2.56 0.38 -2.48
C PHE A 103 -1.40 -0.61 -2.41
N LEU A 104 -0.19 -0.15 -2.10
CA LEU A 104 0.96 -1.04 -1.95
C LEU A 104 0.78 -2.02 -0.80
N ARG A 105 0.23 -1.57 0.35
CA ARG A 105 -0.07 -2.44 1.49
C ARG A 105 -1.11 -3.50 1.13
N ARG A 106 -2.17 -3.13 0.39
CA ARG A 106 -3.18 -4.09 -0.09
C ARG A 106 -2.55 -5.14 -1.00
N ILE A 107 -1.76 -4.73 -1.97
CA ILE A 107 -1.04 -5.65 -2.86
C ILE A 107 -0.14 -6.61 -2.07
N GLU A 108 0.59 -6.13 -1.07
CA GLU A 108 1.43 -7.00 -0.23
C GLU A 108 0.58 -7.98 0.60
N LYS A 109 -0.57 -7.54 1.12
CA LYS A 109 -1.53 -8.37 1.86
C LYS A 109 -2.08 -9.49 0.98
N GLU A 110 -2.55 -9.17 -0.22
CA GLU A 110 -3.08 -10.15 -1.17
C GLU A 110 -2.01 -11.16 -1.62
N LYS A 111 -0.81 -10.69 -1.93
CA LYS A 111 0.33 -11.58 -2.24
C LYS A 111 0.67 -12.51 -1.09
N LYS A 112 0.60 -12.04 0.16
CA LYS A 112 0.83 -12.87 1.34
C LYS A 112 -0.26 -13.93 1.52
N GLN A 113 -1.53 -13.57 1.31
CA GLN A 113 -2.64 -14.51 1.39
C GLN A 113 -2.53 -15.58 0.30
N LEU A 114 -2.19 -15.19 -0.92
CA LEU A 114 -1.96 -16.11 -2.03
C LEU A 114 -0.80 -17.07 -1.74
N TYR A 115 0.29 -16.57 -1.17
CA TYR A 115 1.41 -17.41 -0.73
C TYR A 115 0.98 -18.43 0.33
N ILE A 116 0.21 -18.01 1.34
CA ILE A 116 -0.30 -18.92 2.38
C ILE A 116 -1.17 -20.00 1.74
N LYS A 117 -2.10 -19.60 0.86
CA LYS A 117 -2.97 -20.54 0.15
C LYS A 117 -2.16 -21.60 -0.61
N TYR A 118 -1.20 -21.17 -1.42
CA TYR A 118 -0.39 -22.09 -2.22
C TYR A 118 0.52 -22.98 -1.37
N LYS A 119 1.10 -22.43 -0.30
CA LYS A 119 1.94 -23.21 0.62
C LYS A 119 1.15 -24.26 1.37
N THR A 120 -0.06 -23.92 1.82
CA THR A 120 -0.97 -24.90 2.45
C THR A 120 -1.38 -26.00 1.47
N MET A 121 -1.68 -25.65 0.22
CA MET A 121 -1.98 -26.66 -0.82
C MET A 121 -0.80 -27.60 -1.08
N ASP A 122 0.42 -27.07 -1.07
CA ASP A 122 1.65 -27.83 -1.24
C ASP A 122 1.88 -28.81 -0.07
N GLU A 123 1.71 -28.33 1.19
CA GLU A 123 1.88 -29.13 2.40
C GLU A 123 0.88 -30.29 2.49
N PHE A 124 -0.33 -30.13 1.99
CA PHE A 124 -1.35 -31.18 1.94
C PHE A 124 -1.27 -32.08 0.71
N ASN A 125 -0.22 -31.97 -0.11
CA ASN A 125 -0.08 -32.63 -1.42
C ASN A 125 -1.27 -32.40 -2.36
N SER A 126 -2.15 -31.46 -2.04
CA SER A 126 -3.37 -31.19 -2.80
C SER A 126 -3.05 -30.65 -4.21
N ILE A 127 -1.84 -30.15 -4.44
CA ILE A 127 -1.40 -29.67 -5.78
C ILE A 127 -1.21 -30.85 -6.71
N GLU A 128 -0.69 -31.97 -6.21
CA GLU A 128 -0.50 -33.21 -6.98
C GLU A 128 -1.82 -33.96 -7.14
N ASP A 129 -2.62 -34.08 -6.06
CA ASP A 129 -3.94 -34.70 -6.09
C ASP A 129 -4.89 -33.98 -7.07
N TYR A 130 -4.87 -32.65 -7.12
CA TYR A 130 -5.65 -31.87 -8.08
C TYR A 130 -5.24 -32.09 -9.53
N ALA A 131 -3.97 -32.44 -9.76
CA ALA A 131 -3.47 -32.72 -11.08
C ALA A 131 -3.85 -34.14 -11.54
N ASP A 132 -3.80 -35.10 -10.61
CA ASP A 132 -4.11 -36.51 -10.87
C ASP A 132 -5.61 -36.73 -11.10
N MET A 133 -6.48 -35.97 -10.39
CA MET A 133 -7.93 -35.98 -10.61
C MET A 133 -8.35 -35.52 -12.01
N GLY A 134 -7.47 -34.82 -12.74
CA GLY A 134 -7.70 -34.41 -14.13
C GLY A 134 -7.46 -35.54 -15.16
N GLU A 135 -6.72 -36.59 -14.79
CA GLU A 135 -6.42 -37.72 -15.66
C GLU A 135 -7.36 -38.92 -15.49
N VAL A 136 -7.99 -39.04 -14.31
CA VAL A 136 -9.00 -40.10 -14.09
C VAL A 136 -10.37 -39.61 -14.51
N GLY A 137 -10.60 -39.75 -15.86
CA GLY A 137 -11.85 -39.39 -16.51
C GLY A 137 -13.03 -40.26 -16.10
N SER A 138 -13.76 -39.89 -15.08
CA SER A 138 -15.17 -40.23 -15.01
C SER A 138 -16.00 -38.98 -15.28
N LYS A 139 -16.91 -39.05 -16.27
CA LYS A 139 -17.81 -37.96 -16.68
C LYS A 139 -18.67 -37.44 -15.53
N GLU A 140 -18.76 -38.15 -14.43
CA GLU A 140 -19.51 -37.80 -13.23
C GLU A 140 -18.75 -36.90 -12.26
N ALA A 141 -17.40 -37.03 -12.16
CA ALA A 141 -16.56 -36.10 -11.41
C ALA A 141 -16.47 -34.72 -12.08
N GLN A 142 -16.65 -34.65 -13.37
CA GLN A 142 -16.63 -33.43 -14.18
C GLN A 142 -17.85 -32.53 -13.92
N SER A 143 -18.99 -33.05 -13.48
CA SER A 143 -20.18 -32.27 -13.18
C SER A 143 -20.13 -31.59 -11.80
N ILE A 144 -19.38 -32.14 -10.85
CA ILE A 144 -19.19 -31.58 -9.51
C ILE A 144 -18.04 -30.55 -9.52
N ALA A 145 -17.08 -30.71 -10.42
CA ALA A 145 -15.93 -29.81 -10.58
C ALA A 145 -16.15 -28.68 -11.59
N SER A 146 -17.39 -28.35 -11.93
CA SER A 146 -17.71 -27.32 -12.95
C SER A 146 -17.25 -25.89 -12.63
N GLY A 147 -16.41 -25.71 -11.61
CA GLY A 147 -15.71 -24.47 -11.31
C GLY A 147 -14.19 -24.55 -11.34
N THR A 148 -13.60 -25.74 -11.46
CA THR A 148 -12.13 -25.89 -11.39
C THR A 148 -11.61 -26.56 -12.66
N SER A 149 -11.13 -25.76 -13.61
CA SER A 149 -10.37 -26.25 -14.75
C SER A 149 -9.18 -27.07 -14.25
N PRO A 150 -8.89 -28.28 -14.81
CA PRO A 150 -7.76 -29.10 -14.38
C PRO A 150 -6.48 -28.28 -14.41
N MET A 151 -5.68 -28.41 -13.35
CA MET A 151 -4.44 -27.65 -13.20
C MET A 151 -3.41 -28.18 -14.18
N THR A 152 -3.13 -27.41 -15.23
CA THR A 152 -2.10 -27.76 -16.21
C THR A 152 -0.70 -27.74 -15.60
N ALA A 153 0.26 -28.51 -16.15
CA ALA A 153 1.66 -28.49 -15.70
C ALA A 153 2.24 -27.08 -15.63
N ASP A 154 1.87 -26.20 -16.57
CA ASP A 154 2.30 -24.80 -16.60
C ASP A 154 1.75 -23.99 -15.40
N LYS A 155 0.51 -24.25 -14.98
CA LYS A 155 -0.06 -23.58 -13.80
C LYS A 155 0.65 -24.02 -12.52
N ARG A 156 1.02 -25.31 -12.41
CA ARG A 156 1.82 -25.82 -11.28
C ARG A 156 3.19 -25.15 -11.22
N ALA A 157 3.92 -25.13 -12.34
CA ALA A 157 5.21 -24.46 -12.42
C ALA A 157 5.12 -22.99 -11.96
N ASN A 158 4.11 -22.26 -12.44
CA ASN A 158 3.87 -20.87 -12.04
C ASN A 158 3.60 -20.70 -10.53
N ILE A 159 2.93 -21.67 -9.87
CA ILE A 159 2.69 -21.66 -8.42
C ILE A 159 4.00 -21.84 -7.67
N TYR A 160 4.82 -22.83 -8.06
CA TYR A 160 6.13 -23.06 -7.43
C TYR A 160 7.06 -21.88 -7.63
N ASP A 161 7.11 -21.29 -8.82
CA ASP A 161 7.89 -20.09 -9.09
C ASP A 161 7.46 -18.91 -8.21
N PHE A 162 6.14 -18.75 -8.01
CA PHE A 162 5.61 -17.71 -7.11
C PHE A 162 6.02 -17.96 -5.66
N ILE A 163 5.92 -19.21 -5.15
CA ILE A 163 6.32 -19.58 -3.80
C ILE A 163 7.80 -19.27 -3.59
N HIS A 164 8.67 -19.74 -4.49
CA HIS A 164 10.10 -19.50 -4.43
C HIS A 164 10.46 -18.01 -4.46
N ALA A 165 9.88 -17.25 -5.38
CA ALA A 165 10.12 -15.81 -5.48
C ALA A 165 9.68 -15.05 -4.21
N PHE A 166 8.57 -15.47 -3.59
CA PHE A 166 8.09 -14.87 -2.35
C PHE A 166 9.02 -15.18 -1.16
N GLU A 167 9.47 -16.46 -1.03
CA GLU A 167 10.39 -16.88 0.02
C GLU A 167 11.76 -16.21 -0.11
N GLU A 168 12.29 -16.09 -1.33
CA GLU A 168 13.53 -15.35 -1.57
C GLU A 168 13.43 -13.88 -1.16
N LYS A 169 12.33 -13.23 -1.52
CA LYS A 169 12.08 -11.83 -1.13
C LYS A 169 12.02 -11.68 0.39
N LYS A 170 11.39 -12.64 1.08
CA LYS A 170 11.31 -12.68 2.54
C LYS A 170 12.70 -12.90 3.17
N ARG A 171 13.53 -13.79 2.59
CA ARG A 171 14.90 -14.05 3.04
C ARG A 171 15.79 -12.81 2.87
N LYS A 172 15.69 -12.11 1.72
CA LYS A 172 16.42 -10.85 1.48
C LYS A 172 16.03 -9.75 2.46
N LYS A 173 14.74 -9.63 2.82
CA LYS A 173 14.26 -8.67 3.84
C LYS A 173 14.71 -9.02 5.27
N LYS A 174 14.96 -10.31 5.58
CA LYS A 174 15.41 -10.78 6.91
C LYS A 174 16.92 -10.71 7.12
N LYS A 175 17.73 -10.63 6.06
CA LYS A 175 19.17 -10.35 6.23
C LYS A 175 19.27 -8.97 6.86
N PRO A 176 19.92 -8.82 8.03
CA PRO A 176 20.23 -7.50 8.54
C PRO A 176 20.93 -6.75 7.41
N LYS A 177 20.57 -5.50 7.20
CA LYS A 177 21.48 -4.59 6.49
C LYS A 177 22.77 -4.71 7.28
N GLU A 178 23.78 -5.36 6.71
CA GLU A 178 25.13 -5.17 7.18
C GLU A 178 25.27 -3.67 7.25
N GLU A 179 25.38 -3.17 8.46
CA GLU A 179 25.74 -1.79 8.70
C GLU A 179 26.96 -1.59 7.85
N LYS A 180 26.86 -0.70 6.90
CA LYS A 180 28.03 -0.08 6.32
C LYS A 180 28.65 0.74 7.45
N ASN A 181 29.32 0.04 8.35
CA ASN A 181 30.33 0.57 9.22
C ASN A 181 31.55 0.84 8.35
N ASP A 182 31.36 1.72 7.38
CA ASP A 182 32.44 2.39 6.73
C ASP A 182 32.61 3.75 7.40
N THR A 183 33.69 3.80 8.19
CA THR A 183 34.43 5.00 8.49
C THR A 183 33.69 6.11 9.26
N LEU A 184 33.46 5.84 10.56
CA LEU A 184 33.50 6.90 11.57
C LEU A 184 34.88 6.88 12.25
N THR A 185 35.94 6.95 11.46
CA THR A 185 37.31 7.19 11.91
C THR A 185 37.89 8.40 11.21
N GLU A 186 37.04 9.41 10.99
CA GLU A 186 37.52 10.77 10.83
C GLU A 186 36.76 11.62 11.85
N LEU A 187 37.38 11.74 13.02
CA LEU A 187 37.00 12.74 14.01
C LEU A 187 36.97 14.10 13.29
N SER A 188 35.77 14.65 13.15
CA SER A 188 35.62 15.96 12.53
C SER A 188 36.51 16.97 13.28
N PRO A 189 37.13 17.94 12.59
CA PRO A 189 37.99 18.97 13.19
C PRO A 189 37.35 19.72 14.36
N LEU A 190 36.03 19.67 14.50
CA LEU A 190 35.25 20.26 15.57
C LEU A 190 35.40 19.57 16.94
N VAL A 191 35.69 18.28 16.97
CA VAL A 191 35.94 17.55 18.25
C VAL A 191 37.33 17.79 18.77
N GLU A 192 38.31 18.06 17.88
CA GLU A 192 39.65 18.42 18.28
C GLU A 192 39.75 19.84 18.81
N PHE A 193 38.94 20.77 18.25
CA PHE A 193 38.83 22.14 18.74
C PHE A 193 38.25 22.25 20.15
N MET A 194 37.24 21.39 20.46
CA MET A 194 36.63 21.38 21.80
C MET A 194 37.49 20.75 22.89
N LYS A 195 38.53 20.00 22.56
CA LYS A 195 39.49 19.43 23.53
C LYS A 195 40.61 20.41 23.95
N THR A 196 40.85 21.45 23.16
CA THR A 196 41.92 22.43 23.46
C THR A 196 41.48 23.58 24.34
N GLU A 197 40.19 23.82 24.55
CA GLU A 197 39.70 24.93 25.40
C GLU A 197 39.36 24.54 26.86
N VAL A 198 39.55 23.29 27.28
CA VAL A 198 39.26 22.84 28.65
C VAL A 198 40.51 22.68 29.52
N CYS A 199 41.69 23.01 28.98
CA CYS A 199 42.98 22.97 29.72
C CYS A 199 43.75 24.29 29.62
N ALA A 200 43.08 25.41 29.87
CA ALA A 200 43.74 26.69 30.10
C ALA A 200 43.07 27.44 31.24
#